data_d38d63c328d7223e36fed1281606276d
#
_entry.id   d38d63c328d7223e36fed1281606276d
#
_cell.length_a   1.000
_cell.length_b   1.000
_cell.length_c   1.000
_cell.angle_alpha   90.00
_cell.angle_beta   90.00
_cell.angle_gamma   90.00
#
_symmetry.space_group_name_H-M   'P 1'
#
loop_
_entity.id
_entity.type
_entity.pdbx_description
1 polymer ?
#
loop_
_entity_poly.entity_id
_entity_poly.type
_entity_poly.pdbx_seq_one_letter_code
_entity_poly.pdbx_strand_id
1 'polypeptide(L)'
;MQKYDKILIVPKKKRTFAAIQRNMTDNKLKIVYVTPALYMAGGVERVLTLKANYFAEHFGYDITIILTEGKDKPLFYPLSDKIKVINLDIGFEELWTCSFAKKIFVYLKKQRRFKKALTNELMRLRPDITISLLRREINFINDIKDGSIKIGELHINRANYRNYETENVSIIKKLFAKFWSASLVSHLKKLDKLVVLTEKDREAWIELDNVISIPDPLPFVPQKVSALDNKRVVVVARYSHEKGIDLLLKAWAETEKGCSDWRLDVYGDGDSGPYEQLIDVLGIDRTRCALHGRTNDVEQEYVNSSLFVLSSRFEGFGMVLIEAMACGLPVVAFDCPWGPRSIILDGVDGLLAENNNPKALSACILQVIKNPKLCSTMAENAVNNIKRFRLENITQQWNQLFRDLCIS
;
A
#
# COMPACT_ATOMS: atom_id res chain seq x y z
N MET A 1 -30.80 -14.74 -40.58
CA MET A 1 -29.89 -13.67 -40.98
C MET A 1 -29.86 -12.62 -39.85
N GLN A 2 -28.92 -12.75 -38.93
CA GLN A 2 -28.69 -11.77 -37.89
C GLN A 2 -27.50 -10.88 -38.28
N LYS A 3 -27.74 -9.57 -38.34
CA LYS A 3 -26.73 -8.56 -38.60
C LYS A 3 -25.86 -8.39 -37.35
N TYR A 4 -24.56 -8.66 -37.46
CA TYR A 4 -23.56 -8.28 -36.51
C TYR A 4 -23.17 -6.82 -36.77
N ASP A 5 -23.53 -5.91 -35.86
CA ASP A 5 -23.04 -4.55 -35.84
C ASP A 5 -21.57 -4.56 -35.44
N LYS A 6 -20.71 -4.15 -36.38
CA LYS A 6 -19.28 -3.90 -36.15
C LYS A 6 -19.13 -2.66 -35.26
N ILE A 7 -18.72 -2.89 -34.02
CA ILE A 7 -18.22 -1.81 -33.15
C ILE A 7 -16.93 -1.28 -33.76
N LEU A 8 -16.97 -0.07 -34.30
CA LEU A 8 -15.82 0.67 -34.76
C LEU A 8 -14.95 1.06 -33.55
N ILE A 9 -13.86 0.30 -33.33
CA ILE A 9 -12.78 0.70 -32.42
C ILE A 9 -12.04 1.86 -33.08
N VAL A 10 -12.24 3.08 -32.58
CA VAL A 10 -11.48 4.25 -32.99
C VAL A 10 -10.05 4.11 -32.46
N PRO A 11 -9.00 4.04 -33.30
CA PRO A 11 -7.64 3.90 -32.80
C PRO A 11 -7.19 5.18 -32.08
N LYS A 12 -6.79 5.05 -30.80
CA LYS A 12 -6.06 6.11 -30.08
C LYS A 12 -4.82 6.50 -30.91
N LYS A 13 -4.59 7.80 -31.07
CA LYS A 13 -3.57 8.45 -31.90
C LYS A 13 -2.25 7.65 -31.95
N LYS A 14 -1.83 7.28 -33.17
CA LYS A 14 -0.52 6.72 -33.49
C LYS A 14 0.59 7.65 -32.98
N ARG A 15 1.41 7.18 -32.02
CA ARG A 15 2.73 7.77 -31.75
C ARG A 15 3.56 7.66 -33.01
N THR A 16 4.35 8.68 -33.35
CA THR A 16 5.21 8.61 -34.51
C THR A 16 6.24 7.49 -34.33
N PHE A 17 6.27 6.55 -35.27
CA PHE A 17 7.14 5.36 -35.32
C PHE A 17 8.62 5.70 -35.02
N ALA A 18 9.08 6.90 -35.34
CA ALA A 18 10.41 7.40 -35.11
C ALA A 18 10.76 7.64 -33.61
N ALA A 19 9.77 7.93 -32.75
CA ALA A 19 9.97 8.10 -31.31
C ALA A 19 10.11 6.72 -30.63
N ILE A 20 9.40 5.72 -31.14
CA ILE A 20 9.45 4.33 -30.65
C ILE A 20 10.77 3.66 -31.02
N GLN A 21 11.28 3.85 -32.25
CA GLN A 21 12.55 3.27 -32.68
C GLN A 21 13.80 3.85 -31.98
N ARG A 22 13.80 5.11 -31.57
CA ARG A 22 14.94 5.70 -30.83
C ARG A 22 15.18 5.08 -29.45
N ASN A 23 14.13 4.60 -28.79
CA ASN A 23 14.23 4.06 -27.43
C ASN A 23 14.51 2.54 -27.39
N MET A 24 14.37 1.83 -28.52
CA MET A 24 14.64 0.39 -28.57
C MET A 24 16.13 0.04 -28.66
N THR A 25 17.00 0.97 -29.06
CA THR A 25 18.44 0.75 -29.15
C THR A 25 19.18 0.99 -27.83
N ASP A 26 18.63 1.79 -26.90
CA ASP A 26 19.29 2.16 -25.63
C ASP A 26 18.61 1.60 -24.36
N ASN A 27 17.53 0.85 -24.50
CA ASN A 27 16.78 0.15 -23.43
C ASN A 27 16.44 0.97 -22.16
N LYS A 28 16.67 2.28 -22.14
CA LYS A 28 16.50 3.18 -20.98
C LYS A 28 15.19 3.96 -21.06
N LEU A 29 14.20 3.50 -20.30
CA LEU A 29 12.95 4.27 -20.13
C LEU A 29 13.17 5.47 -19.21
N LYS A 30 12.54 6.60 -19.54
CA LYS A 30 12.41 7.77 -18.66
C LYS A 30 11.10 7.68 -17.91
N ILE A 31 11.15 7.53 -16.61
CA ILE A 31 9.98 7.35 -15.77
C ILE A 31 9.91 8.49 -14.74
N VAL A 32 8.75 9.14 -14.67
CA VAL A 32 8.48 10.16 -13.66
C VAL A 32 7.44 9.66 -12.68
N TYR A 33 7.77 9.64 -11.40
CA TYR A 33 6.82 9.45 -10.31
C TYR A 33 6.33 10.79 -9.78
N VAL A 34 5.03 10.88 -9.44
CA VAL A 34 4.43 12.05 -8.82
C VAL A 34 3.81 11.62 -7.49
N THR A 35 4.33 12.17 -6.38
CA THR A 35 3.89 11.87 -5.01
C THR A 35 3.97 13.13 -4.13
N PRO A 36 3.21 13.23 -3.02
CA PRO A 36 3.30 14.39 -2.14
C PRO A 36 4.67 14.57 -1.50
N ALA A 37 5.22 13.55 -0.87
CA ALA A 37 6.41 13.65 -0.05
C ALA A 37 7.12 12.30 0.11
N LEU A 38 8.39 12.33 0.56
CA LEU A 38 9.19 11.14 0.91
C LEU A 38 9.91 11.31 2.26
N TYR A 39 9.49 12.26 3.09
CA TYR A 39 10.11 12.50 4.40
C TYR A 39 9.45 11.72 5.55
N MET A 40 8.37 10.97 5.28
CA MET A 40 7.66 10.17 6.28
C MET A 40 8.03 8.68 6.17
N ALA A 41 7.90 7.97 7.29
CA ALA A 41 8.12 6.53 7.38
C ALA A 41 6.88 5.73 6.96
N GLY A 42 6.28 6.06 5.82
CA GLY A 42 5.08 5.37 5.33
C GLY A 42 5.40 4.15 4.47
N GLY A 43 4.43 3.22 4.38
CA GLY A 43 4.57 2.05 3.50
C GLY A 43 4.65 2.43 2.02
N VAL A 44 3.90 3.45 1.60
CA VAL A 44 3.90 3.95 0.21
C VAL A 44 5.27 4.53 -0.16
N GLU A 45 5.83 5.36 0.72
CA GLU A 45 7.17 5.95 0.56
C GLU A 45 8.25 4.87 0.48
N ARG A 46 8.14 3.83 1.33
CA ARG A 46 9.06 2.70 1.32
C ARG A 46 9.00 1.91 0.01
N VAL A 47 7.80 1.54 -0.43
CA VAL A 47 7.58 0.79 -1.67
C VAL A 47 8.05 1.58 -2.89
N LEU A 48 7.70 2.87 -2.98
CA LEU A 48 8.16 3.73 -4.07
C LEU A 48 9.68 3.78 -4.12
N THR A 49 10.33 4.02 -2.97
CA THR A 49 11.81 4.10 -2.89
C THR A 49 12.46 2.80 -3.34
N LEU A 50 11.98 1.64 -2.85
CA LEU A 50 12.52 0.33 -3.24
C LEU A 50 12.41 0.08 -4.73
N LYS A 51 11.24 0.29 -5.32
CA LYS A 51 11.02 0.10 -6.76
C LYS A 51 11.84 1.07 -7.60
N ALA A 52 11.87 2.35 -7.23
CA ALA A 52 12.60 3.37 -7.95
C ALA A 52 14.11 3.09 -7.96
N ASN A 53 14.68 2.71 -6.80
CA ASN A 53 16.07 2.29 -6.69
C ASN A 53 16.35 1.09 -7.60
N TYR A 54 15.52 0.05 -7.53
CA TYR A 54 15.70 -1.14 -8.33
C TYR A 54 15.65 -0.85 -9.84
N PHE A 55 14.70 -0.02 -10.29
CA PHE A 55 14.60 0.39 -11.70
C PHE A 55 15.82 1.18 -12.16
N ALA A 56 16.32 2.08 -11.33
CA ALA A 56 17.50 2.90 -11.66
C ALA A 56 18.81 2.08 -11.68
N GLU A 57 18.96 1.13 -10.76
CA GLU A 57 20.19 0.38 -10.54
C GLU A 57 20.28 -0.85 -11.43
N HIS A 58 19.19 -1.63 -11.55
CA HIS A 58 19.20 -2.92 -12.24
C HIS A 58 18.66 -2.85 -13.68
N PHE A 59 17.67 -2.00 -13.96
CA PHE A 59 17.20 -1.80 -15.34
C PHE A 59 17.81 -0.58 -16.03
N GLY A 60 18.54 0.25 -15.29
CA GLY A 60 19.21 1.44 -15.81
C GLY A 60 18.25 2.54 -16.27
N TYR A 61 17.01 2.57 -15.77
CA TYR A 61 16.01 3.57 -16.14
C TYR A 61 16.36 4.97 -15.59
N ASP A 62 16.03 6.02 -16.35
CA ASP A 62 16.16 7.42 -15.90
C ASP A 62 14.93 7.77 -15.05
N ILE A 63 15.08 7.69 -13.73
CA ILE A 63 14.01 7.90 -12.77
C ILE A 63 14.04 9.34 -12.25
N THR A 64 12.91 10.01 -12.31
CA THR A 64 12.70 11.31 -11.64
C THR A 64 11.48 11.22 -10.73
N ILE A 65 11.62 11.68 -9.48
CA ILE A 65 10.51 11.76 -8.53
C ILE A 65 10.15 13.23 -8.32
N ILE A 66 8.89 13.57 -8.59
CA ILE A 66 8.34 14.92 -8.39
C ILE A 66 7.53 14.94 -7.10
N LEU A 67 7.94 15.83 -6.18
CA LEU A 67 7.32 16.05 -4.87
C LEU A 67 6.53 17.36 -4.86
N THR A 68 5.49 17.46 -4.02
CA THR A 68 4.71 18.68 -3.82
C THR A 68 4.88 19.32 -2.45
N GLU A 69 5.42 18.55 -1.49
CA GLU A 69 5.55 18.91 -0.07
C GLU A 69 7.00 18.68 0.41
N GLY A 70 7.31 19.24 1.60
CA GLY A 70 8.52 18.89 2.34
C GLY A 70 9.82 19.28 1.66
N LYS A 71 9.90 20.47 1.04
CA LYS A 71 11.10 20.94 0.29
C LYS A 71 12.38 20.87 1.10
N ASP A 72 12.32 21.26 2.37
CA ASP A 72 13.51 21.35 3.25
C ASP A 72 13.61 20.14 4.21
N LYS A 73 12.78 19.12 4.02
CA LYS A 73 12.79 17.91 4.86
C LYS A 73 13.64 16.83 4.24
N PRO A 74 14.50 16.14 5.00
CA PRO A 74 15.31 15.03 4.47
C PRO A 74 14.40 13.86 4.06
N LEU A 75 14.86 13.10 3.08
CA LEU A 75 14.19 11.85 2.67
C LEU A 75 14.29 10.84 3.81
N PHE A 76 13.19 10.14 4.10
CA PHE A 76 13.20 9.13 5.17
C PHE A 76 13.92 7.85 4.75
N TYR A 77 13.65 7.37 3.53
CA TYR A 77 14.34 6.20 2.96
C TYR A 77 15.39 6.67 1.96
N PRO A 78 16.59 6.03 1.92
CA PRO A 78 17.65 6.41 1.02
C PRO A 78 17.28 6.13 -0.44
N LEU A 79 17.51 7.12 -1.29
CA LEU A 79 17.41 6.99 -2.74
C LEU A 79 18.77 6.80 -3.36
N SER A 80 18.84 6.04 -4.45
CA SER A 80 20.03 5.93 -5.29
C SER A 80 20.41 7.28 -5.88
N ASP A 81 21.71 7.57 -5.96
CA ASP A 81 22.26 8.80 -6.56
C ASP A 81 21.91 8.96 -8.05
N LYS A 82 21.44 7.87 -8.69
CA LYS A 82 20.95 7.89 -10.08
C LYS A 82 19.56 8.50 -10.22
N ILE A 83 18.83 8.70 -9.11
CA ILE A 83 17.44 9.20 -9.10
C ILE A 83 17.44 10.71 -8.89
N LYS A 84 16.71 11.41 -9.77
CA LYS A 84 16.51 12.86 -9.63
C LYS A 84 15.27 13.13 -8.80
N VAL A 85 15.37 14.05 -7.83
CA VAL A 85 14.23 14.52 -7.04
C VAL A 85 13.98 15.98 -7.35
N ILE A 86 12.74 16.31 -7.70
CA ILE A 86 12.28 17.68 -7.98
C ILE A 86 11.15 18.01 -7.02
N ASN A 87 11.29 19.02 -6.19
CA ASN A 87 10.21 19.48 -5.32
C ASN A 87 9.57 20.75 -5.90
N LEU A 88 8.26 20.68 -6.19
CA LEU A 88 7.49 21.79 -6.73
C LEU A 88 7.08 22.82 -5.67
N ASP A 89 7.26 22.49 -4.39
CA ASP A 89 6.98 23.38 -3.26
C ASP A 89 5.57 23.99 -3.31
N ILE A 90 4.57 23.15 -3.45
CA ILE A 90 3.16 23.57 -3.50
C ILE A 90 2.63 23.84 -2.09
N GLY A 91 3.01 23.01 -1.10
CA GLY A 91 2.69 23.22 0.30
C GLY A 91 1.21 23.07 0.64
N PHE A 92 0.55 21.99 0.21
CA PHE A 92 -0.86 21.74 0.55
C PHE A 92 -1.08 21.49 2.05
N GLU A 93 -0.02 21.23 2.83
CA GLU A 93 -0.08 21.09 4.29
C GLU A 93 -0.66 22.33 4.97
N GLU A 94 -0.47 23.52 4.40
CA GLU A 94 -1.07 24.78 4.89
C GLU A 94 -2.61 24.74 4.98
N LEU A 95 -3.25 23.83 4.21
CA LEU A 95 -4.70 23.69 4.24
C LEU A 95 -5.23 23.18 5.61
N TRP A 96 -4.39 22.53 6.40
CA TRP A 96 -4.80 21.96 7.69
C TRP A 96 -5.09 23.04 8.74
N THR A 97 -4.47 24.21 8.61
CA THR A 97 -4.62 25.34 9.52
C THR A 97 -5.67 26.36 9.05
N CYS A 98 -6.30 26.16 7.88
CA CYS A 98 -7.23 27.12 7.31
C CYS A 98 -8.69 26.89 7.75
N SER A 99 -9.45 27.99 7.98
CA SER A 99 -10.91 27.92 8.09
C SER A 99 -11.57 27.41 6.81
N PHE A 100 -12.77 26.85 6.91
CA PHE A 100 -13.42 26.14 5.80
C PHE A 100 -13.53 26.96 4.49
N ALA A 101 -14.01 28.20 4.55
CA ALA A 101 -14.15 29.06 3.38
C ALA A 101 -12.77 29.41 2.75
N LYS A 102 -11.80 29.78 3.58
CA LYS A 102 -10.42 30.05 3.16
C LYS A 102 -9.77 28.80 2.56
N LYS A 103 -10.06 27.63 3.10
CA LYS A 103 -9.54 26.33 2.64
C LYS A 103 -9.88 26.06 1.17
N ILE A 104 -11.12 26.33 0.74
CA ILE A 104 -11.55 26.13 -0.66
C ILE A 104 -10.77 27.05 -1.59
N PHE A 105 -10.67 28.34 -1.27
CA PHE A 105 -9.97 29.31 -2.11
C PHE A 105 -8.46 28.99 -2.22
N VAL A 106 -7.82 28.71 -1.09
CA VAL A 106 -6.39 28.33 -1.05
C VAL A 106 -6.16 27.02 -1.82
N TYR A 107 -7.05 26.04 -1.66
CA TYR A 107 -6.97 24.78 -2.41
C TYR A 107 -7.01 25.01 -3.92
N LEU A 108 -7.97 25.77 -4.41
CA LEU A 108 -8.11 26.04 -5.85
C LEU A 108 -6.89 26.80 -6.41
N LYS A 109 -6.35 27.77 -5.64
CA LYS A 109 -5.13 28.50 -6.02
C LYS A 109 -3.92 27.56 -6.11
N LYS A 110 -3.72 26.71 -5.08
CA LYS A 110 -2.64 25.73 -5.04
C LYS A 110 -2.79 24.67 -6.13
N GLN A 111 -4.01 24.22 -6.41
CA GLN A 111 -4.29 23.24 -7.47
C GLN A 111 -3.93 23.82 -8.87
N ARG A 112 -4.22 25.11 -9.13
CA ARG A 112 -3.80 25.77 -10.38
C ARG A 112 -2.27 25.91 -10.47
N ARG A 113 -1.60 26.30 -9.37
CA ARG A 113 -0.14 26.37 -9.29
C ARG A 113 0.48 25.00 -9.54
N PHE A 114 -0.06 23.96 -8.92
CA PHE A 114 0.39 22.57 -9.09
C PHE A 114 0.24 22.12 -10.54
N LYS A 115 -0.96 22.29 -11.15
CA LYS A 115 -1.16 21.94 -12.56
C LYS A 115 -0.15 22.62 -13.47
N LYS A 116 0.10 23.93 -13.29
CA LYS A 116 1.07 24.69 -14.09
C LYS A 116 2.51 24.17 -13.88
N ALA A 117 2.93 24.00 -12.64
CA ALA A 117 4.29 23.55 -12.31
C ALA A 117 4.55 22.14 -12.83
N LEU A 118 3.63 21.19 -12.56
CA LEU A 118 3.75 19.82 -13.04
C LEU A 118 3.73 19.74 -14.57
N THR A 119 2.89 20.54 -15.24
CA THR A 119 2.88 20.59 -16.70
C THR A 119 4.23 21.03 -17.24
N ASN A 120 4.80 22.12 -16.71
CA ASN A 120 6.10 22.63 -17.16
C ASN A 120 7.20 21.57 -17.00
N GLU A 121 7.24 20.86 -15.84
CA GLU A 121 8.25 19.84 -15.60
C GLU A 121 8.07 18.63 -16.52
N LEU A 122 6.86 18.11 -16.70
CA LEU A 122 6.62 16.98 -17.59
C LEU A 122 6.92 17.33 -19.06
N MET A 123 6.58 18.54 -19.51
CA MET A 123 6.93 19.01 -20.85
C MET A 123 8.44 19.17 -21.05
N ARG A 124 9.18 19.56 -19.98
CA ARG A 124 10.65 19.69 -20.00
C ARG A 124 11.34 18.32 -19.99
N LEU A 125 10.88 17.42 -19.11
CA LEU A 125 11.47 16.08 -18.92
C LEU A 125 11.15 15.14 -20.08
N ARG A 126 9.96 15.26 -20.68
CA ARG A 126 9.43 14.40 -21.74
C ARG A 126 9.60 12.91 -21.38
N PRO A 127 9.01 12.45 -20.28
CA PRO A 127 9.12 11.05 -19.87
C PRO A 127 8.40 10.13 -20.85
N ASP A 128 8.80 8.87 -20.90
CA ASP A 128 8.06 7.82 -21.57
C ASP A 128 6.82 7.42 -20.76
N ILE A 129 6.97 7.38 -19.43
CA ILE A 129 5.93 6.97 -18.49
C ILE A 129 5.87 7.98 -17.34
N THR A 130 4.65 8.38 -16.98
CA THR A 130 4.37 9.14 -15.75
C THR A 130 3.49 8.30 -14.84
N ILE A 131 3.96 8.02 -13.60
CA ILE A 131 3.25 7.25 -12.59
C ILE A 131 2.75 8.22 -11.52
N SER A 132 1.44 8.28 -11.37
CA SER A 132 0.75 9.06 -10.33
C SER A 132 0.41 8.15 -9.16
N LEU A 133 0.76 8.54 -7.93
CA LEU A 133 0.28 7.86 -6.71
C LEU A 133 -1.13 8.32 -6.31
N LEU A 134 -1.91 8.81 -7.28
CA LEU A 134 -3.34 9.11 -7.23
C LEU A 134 -3.73 10.05 -6.08
N ARG A 135 -2.94 11.08 -5.87
CA ARG A 135 -3.27 12.12 -4.89
C ARG A 135 -4.07 13.26 -5.55
N ARG A 136 -3.54 14.46 -5.60
CA ARG A 136 -4.27 15.65 -6.15
C ARG A 136 -4.09 15.81 -7.66
N GLU A 137 -3.02 15.28 -8.22
CA GLU A 137 -2.67 15.31 -9.64
C GLU A 137 -3.65 14.55 -10.52
N ILE A 138 -4.33 13.53 -10.00
CA ILE A 138 -5.32 12.75 -10.77
C ILE A 138 -6.41 13.63 -11.38
N ASN A 139 -6.73 14.76 -10.76
CA ASN A 139 -7.75 15.68 -11.26
C ASN A 139 -7.37 16.35 -12.59
N PHE A 140 -6.09 16.32 -13.00
CA PHE A 140 -5.64 17.02 -14.21
C PHE A 140 -4.47 16.34 -14.94
N ILE A 141 -3.87 15.26 -14.42
CA ILE A 141 -2.68 14.65 -15.04
C ILE A 141 -2.94 14.18 -16.47
N ASN A 142 -4.16 13.73 -16.75
CA ASN A 142 -4.59 13.30 -18.08
C ASN A 142 -4.72 14.45 -19.09
N ASP A 143 -4.80 15.71 -18.61
CA ASP A 143 -4.86 16.89 -19.47
C ASP A 143 -3.48 17.30 -19.99
N ILE A 144 -2.40 16.83 -19.34
CA ILE A 144 -1.02 17.18 -19.70
C ILE A 144 -0.60 16.33 -20.92
N LYS A 145 -0.35 17.00 -22.03
CA LYS A 145 -0.04 16.38 -23.33
C LYS A 145 1.47 16.34 -23.59
N ASP A 146 2.22 15.82 -22.63
CA ASP A 146 3.68 15.63 -22.70
C ASP A 146 4.12 14.40 -23.51
N GLY A 147 3.16 13.59 -23.95
CA GLY A 147 3.40 12.36 -24.73
C GLY A 147 3.61 11.12 -23.88
N SER A 148 3.74 11.22 -22.56
CA SER A 148 3.97 10.04 -21.70
C SER A 148 2.71 9.19 -21.51
N ILE A 149 2.93 7.92 -21.27
CA ILE A 149 1.93 6.96 -20.78
C ILE A 149 1.58 7.35 -19.35
N LYS A 150 0.30 7.40 -19.00
CA LYS A 150 -0.17 7.77 -17.67
C LYS A 150 -0.63 6.53 -16.91
N ILE A 151 0.11 6.17 -15.86
CA ILE A 151 -0.21 5.06 -14.96
C ILE A 151 -0.62 5.64 -13.62
N GLY A 152 -1.73 5.13 -13.06
CA GLY A 152 -2.09 5.36 -11.67
C GLY A 152 -1.66 4.18 -10.82
N GLU A 153 -1.04 4.42 -9.67
CA GLU A 153 -0.69 3.39 -8.69
C GLU A 153 -1.45 3.65 -7.38
N LEU A 154 -2.29 2.71 -6.97
CA LEU A 154 -3.19 2.84 -5.84
C LEU A 154 -2.79 1.92 -4.69
N HIS A 155 -2.34 2.51 -3.57
CA HIS A 155 -1.91 1.78 -2.37
C HIS A 155 -3.01 1.64 -1.29
N ILE A 156 -4.22 2.00 -1.61
CA ILE A 156 -5.40 1.83 -0.76
C ILE A 156 -6.50 1.15 -1.59
N ASN A 157 -7.29 0.29 -0.97
CA ASN A 157 -8.36 -0.39 -1.69
C ASN A 157 -9.49 0.57 -2.11
N ARG A 158 -10.30 0.15 -3.09
CA ARG A 158 -11.41 0.93 -3.65
C ARG A 158 -12.37 1.46 -2.58
N ALA A 159 -12.77 0.63 -1.62
CA ALA A 159 -13.76 1.01 -0.61
C ALA A 159 -13.30 2.15 0.29
N ASN A 160 -11.99 2.26 0.52
CA ASN A 160 -11.39 3.28 1.37
C ASN A 160 -10.78 4.44 0.57
N TYR A 161 -10.67 4.32 -0.75
CA TYR A 161 -10.10 5.37 -1.57
C TYR A 161 -11.08 6.53 -1.73
N ARG A 162 -10.77 7.64 -1.07
CA ARG A 162 -11.61 8.86 -1.06
C ARG A 162 -13.06 8.58 -0.66
N ASN A 163 -13.25 7.59 0.22
CA ASN A 163 -14.57 7.29 0.76
C ASN A 163 -15.02 8.40 1.71
N TYR A 164 -16.06 9.13 1.33
CA TYR A 164 -16.72 10.18 2.12
C TYR A 164 -18.04 9.67 2.74
N GLU A 165 -18.32 8.38 2.66
CA GLU A 165 -19.51 7.76 3.27
C GLU A 165 -19.30 7.64 4.77
N THR A 166 -19.63 8.68 5.49
CA THR A 166 -19.84 8.64 6.93
C THR A 166 -21.34 8.46 7.18
N GLU A 167 -21.70 7.51 8.06
CA GLU A 167 -23.09 7.08 8.33
C GLU A 167 -24.02 8.16 8.82
N ASN A 168 -23.79 9.36 8.97
CA ASN A 168 -24.70 10.44 9.43
C ASN A 168 -24.50 11.78 8.69
N VAL A 169 -24.38 11.72 7.36
CA VAL A 169 -24.23 12.95 6.57
C VAL A 169 -25.52 13.39 5.87
N SER A 170 -25.70 14.72 5.77
CA SER A 170 -26.84 15.32 5.09
C SER A 170 -26.92 14.86 3.61
N ILE A 171 -28.13 14.89 3.05
CA ILE A 171 -28.43 14.51 1.65
C ILE A 171 -27.51 15.26 0.67
N ILE A 172 -27.22 16.54 0.96
CA ILE A 172 -26.34 17.39 0.14
C ILE A 172 -24.91 16.80 0.12
N LYS A 173 -24.40 16.35 1.26
CA LYS A 173 -23.06 15.72 1.33
C LYS A 173 -23.03 14.38 0.59
N LYS A 174 -24.12 13.57 0.65
CA LYS A 174 -24.24 12.33 -0.13
C LYS A 174 -24.24 12.58 -1.65
N LEU A 175 -24.95 13.58 -2.11
CA LEU A 175 -24.95 13.98 -3.52
C LEU A 175 -23.57 14.48 -3.97
N PHE A 176 -22.91 15.26 -3.13
CA PHE A 176 -21.55 15.74 -3.40
C PHE A 176 -20.55 14.56 -3.45
N ALA A 177 -20.63 13.61 -2.53
CA ALA A 177 -19.79 12.41 -2.52
C ALA A 177 -20.00 11.56 -3.80
N LYS A 178 -21.25 11.39 -4.22
CA LYS A 178 -21.58 10.66 -5.46
C LYS A 178 -21.04 11.37 -6.71
N PHE A 179 -21.20 12.70 -6.80
CA PHE A 179 -20.62 13.49 -7.90
C PHE A 179 -19.10 13.41 -7.92
N TRP A 180 -18.47 13.52 -6.74
CA TRP A 180 -17.03 13.44 -6.60
C TRP A 180 -16.47 12.05 -6.97
N SER A 181 -17.16 10.97 -6.56
CA SER A 181 -16.81 9.60 -6.92
C SER A 181 -16.93 9.37 -8.43
N ALA A 182 -18.02 9.83 -9.07
CA ALA A 182 -18.20 9.74 -10.51
C ALA A 182 -17.12 10.51 -11.29
N SER A 183 -16.75 11.71 -10.80
CA SER A 183 -15.65 12.49 -11.35
C SER A 183 -14.32 11.74 -11.25
N LEU A 184 -14.04 11.11 -10.09
CA LEU A 184 -12.83 10.33 -9.89
C LEU A 184 -12.76 9.15 -10.86
N VAL A 185 -13.82 8.34 -10.96
CA VAL A 185 -13.90 7.23 -11.92
C VAL A 185 -13.66 7.71 -13.35
N SER A 186 -14.23 8.85 -13.72
CA SER A 186 -13.98 9.47 -15.05
C SER A 186 -12.52 9.83 -15.30
N HIS A 187 -11.78 10.26 -14.27
CA HIS A 187 -10.33 10.51 -14.39
C HIS A 187 -9.52 9.23 -14.46
N LEU A 188 -9.88 8.22 -13.65
CA LEU A 188 -9.21 6.91 -13.66
C LEU A 188 -9.38 6.18 -15.01
N LYS A 189 -10.55 6.29 -15.64
CA LYS A 189 -10.79 5.76 -17.01
C LYS A 189 -9.86 6.33 -18.08
N LYS A 190 -9.35 7.53 -17.88
CA LYS A 190 -8.47 8.20 -18.85
C LYS A 190 -7.01 7.79 -18.72
N LEU A 191 -6.63 7.14 -17.64
CA LEU A 191 -5.30 6.58 -17.48
C LEU A 191 -5.08 5.45 -18.48
N ASP A 192 -3.85 5.25 -18.93
CA ASP A 192 -3.50 4.09 -19.75
C ASP A 192 -3.61 2.80 -18.93
N LYS A 193 -3.18 2.83 -17.66
CA LYS A 193 -3.41 1.75 -16.67
C LYS A 193 -3.62 2.31 -15.26
N LEU A 194 -4.45 1.58 -14.51
CA LEU A 194 -4.58 1.68 -13.06
C LEU A 194 -4.02 0.41 -12.44
N VAL A 195 -2.98 0.54 -11.63
CA VAL A 195 -2.37 -0.57 -10.89
C VAL A 195 -2.91 -0.55 -9.47
N VAL A 196 -3.46 -1.67 -9.03
CA VAL A 196 -3.94 -1.94 -7.66
C VAL A 196 -3.15 -3.09 -7.06
N LEU A 197 -3.25 -3.33 -5.75
CA LEU A 197 -2.35 -4.25 -5.05
C LEU A 197 -2.85 -5.70 -5.02
N THR A 198 -4.14 -5.93 -5.22
CA THR A 198 -4.73 -7.27 -5.13
C THR A 198 -5.70 -7.54 -6.27
N GLU A 199 -5.85 -8.81 -6.63
CA GLU A 199 -6.79 -9.21 -7.66
C GLU A 199 -8.24 -8.90 -7.25
N LYS A 200 -8.57 -9.11 -5.97
CA LYS A 200 -9.89 -8.77 -5.43
C LYS A 200 -10.21 -7.27 -5.54
N ASP A 201 -9.19 -6.39 -5.36
CA ASP A 201 -9.38 -4.95 -5.57
C ASP A 201 -9.53 -4.62 -7.06
N ARG A 202 -8.80 -5.30 -7.96
CA ARG A 202 -8.99 -5.20 -9.40
C ARG A 202 -10.44 -5.52 -9.82
N GLU A 203 -10.98 -6.62 -9.32
CA GLU A 203 -12.36 -7.04 -9.58
C GLU A 203 -13.39 -6.06 -9.03
N ALA A 204 -13.07 -5.34 -7.95
CA ALA A 204 -13.97 -4.34 -7.39
C ALA A 204 -14.16 -3.10 -8.30
N TRP A 205 -13.23 -2.80 -9.21
CA TRP A 205 -13.31 -1.67 -10.15
C TRP A 205 -14.10 -2.02 -11.42
N ILE A 206 -15.33 -2.49 -11.25
CA ILE A 206 -16.21 -2.96 -12.35
C ILE A 206 -16.45 -1.95 -13.47
N GLU A 207 -16.30 -0.64 -13.20
CA GLU A 207 -16.51 0.42 -14.19
C GLU A 207 -15.29 0.69 -15.05
N LEU A 208 -14.13 0.07 -14.72
CA LEU A 208 -12.84 0.32 -15.38
C LEU A 208 -12.38 -0.93 -16.12
N ASP A 209 -11.90 -0.75 -17.34
CA ASP A 209 -11.31 -1.79 -18.21
C ASP A 209 -9.78 -1.77 -18.22
N ASN A 210 -9.19 -0.76 -17.60
CA ASN A 210 -7.75 -0.50 -17.60
C ASN A 210 -7.05 -0.88 -16.29
N VAL A 211 -7.68 -1.68 -15.41
CA VAL A 211 -7.15 -2.06 -14.10
C VAL A 211 -6.34 -3.36 -14.19
N ILE A 212 -5.19 -3.37 -13.56
CA ILE A 212 -4.37 -4.57 -13.35
C ILE A 212 -3.94 -4.66 -11.89
N SER A 213 -3.57 -5.85 -11.42
CA SER A 213 -3.02 -6.03 -10.08
C SER A 213 -1.52 -6.32 -10.15
N ILE A 214 -0.72 -5.53 -9.38
CA ILE A 214 0.69 -5.80 -9.09
C ILE A 214 0.87 -5.53 -7.61
N PRO A 215 1.21 -6.54 -6.81
CA PRO A 215 1.34 -6.37 -5.36
C PRO A 215 2.57 -5.54 -4.96
N ASP A 216 2.57 -5.08 -3.71
CA ASP A 216 3.75 -4.45 -3.13
C ASP A 216 4.88 -5.47 -2.91
N PRO A 217 6.14 -5.07 -3.13
CA PRO A 217 7.28 -5.95 -2.92
C PRO A 217 7.60 -6.14 -1.44
N LEU A 218 8.20 -7.29 -1.11
CA LEU A 218 8.84 -7.51 0.18
C LEU A 218 9.93 -6.46 0.41
N PRO A 219 9.88 -5.72 1.53
CA PRO A 219 10.77 -4.57 1.71
C PRO A 219 12.20 -4.93 2.11
N PHE A 220 12.45 -6.14 2.58
CA PHE A 220 13.77 -6.67 2.93
C PHE A 220 13.80 -8.19 2.83
N VAL A 221 14.98 -8.76 2.68
CA VAL A 221 15.20 -10.19 2.81
C VAL A 221 15.89 -10.41 4.15
N PRO A 222 15.28 -11.12 5.10
CA PRO A 222 15.84 -11.29 6.43
C PRO A 222 17.15 -12.11 6.37
N GLN A 223 18.09 -11.76 7.24
CA GLN A 223 19.35 -12.53 7.39
C GLN A 223 19.15 -13.84 8.14
N LYS A 224 18.14 -13.89 9.01
CA LYS A 224 17.78 -15.06 9.81
C LYS A 224 16.27 -15.21 9.84
N VAL A 225 15.81 -16.43 10.02
CA VAL A 225 14.40 -16.73 10.31
C VAL A 225 14.22 -17.06 11.78
N SER A 226 13.01 -16.93 12.28
CA SER A 226 12.67 -17.30 13.65
C SER A 226 12.91 -18.80 13.90
N ALA A 227 13.46 -19.12 15.08
CA ALA A 227 13.59 -20.49 15.56
C ALA A 227 12.26 -21.02 16.14
N LEU A 228 11.24 -20.17 16.29
CA LEU A 228 9.91 -20.48 16.87
C LEU A 228 9.98 -21.03 18.33
N ASP A 229 11.03 -20.75 19.04
CA ASP A 229 11.28 -21.21 20.42
C ASP A 229 10.84 -20.18 21.49
N ASN A 230 10.64 -18.94 21.08
CA ASN A 230 10.12 -17.88 21.95
C ASN A 230 8.59 -17.94 22.00
N LYS A 231 8.02 -18.10 23.18
CA LYS A 231 6.56 -18.08 23.37
C LYS A 231 6.01 -16.66 23.28
N ARG A 232 6.17 -16.06 22.12
CA ARG A 232 5.89 -14.66 21.86
C ARG A 232 5.04 -14.48 20.62
N VAL A 233 3.92 -13.80 20.79
CA VAL A 233 3.08 -13.27 19.72
C VAL A 233 3.49 -11.83 19.48
N VAL A 234 3.79 -11.47 18.24
CA VAL A 234 4.14 -10.10 17.85
C VAL A 234 3.09 -9.49 16.92
N VAL A 235 2.83 -8.21 17.12
CA VAL A 235 2.00 -7.37 16.27
C VAL A 235 2.76 -6.10 15.94
N VAL A 236 2.77 -5.72 14.67
CA VAL A 236 3.36 -4.46 14.20
C VAL A 236 2.27 -3.66 13.49
N ALA A 237 1.77 -2.63 14.17
CA ALA A 237 0.65 -1.83 13.67
C ALA A 237 0.59 -0.47 14.36
N ARG A 238 0.14 0.58 13.65
CA ARG A 238 -0.15 1.87 14.28
C ARG A 238 -1.29 1.73 15.31
N TYR A 239 -1.23 2.50 16.38
CA TYR A 239 -2.33 2.60 17.34
C TYR A 239 -3.46 3.44 16.74
N SER A 240 -4.28 2.82 15.90
CA SER A 240 -5.36 3.48 15.19
C SER A 240 -6.54 2.53 14.98
N HIS A 241 -7.73 3.09 14.80
CA HIS A 241 -8.98 2.31 14.73
C HIS A 241 -8.93 1.23 13.63
N GLU A 242 -8.38 1.57 12.46
CA GLU A 242 -8.29 0.64 11.33
C GLU A 242 -7.44 -0.60 11.63
N LYS A 243 -6.48 -0.49 12.56
CA LYS A 243 -5.59 -1.61 12.93
C LYS A 243 -6.16 -2.56 13.98
N GLY A 244 -7.30 -2.19 14.56
CA GLY A 244 -8.08 -3.10 15.42
C GLY A 244 -7.38 -3.59 16.67
N ILE A 245 -6.49 -2.77 17.28
CA ILE A 245 -5.78 -3.14 18.51
C ILE A 245 -6.76 -3.42 19.66
N ASP A 246 -7.91 -2.74 19.69
CA ASP A 246 -8.98 -3.03 20.63
C ASP A 246 -9.59 -4.44 20.45
N LEU A 247 -9.67 -4.93 19.22
CA LEU A 247 -10.13 -6.28 18.90
C LEU A 247 -9.06 -7.32 19.24
N LEU A 248 -7.78 -6.97 18.98
CA LEU A 248 -6.64 -7.80 19.38
C LEU A 248 -6.62 -8.04 20.90
N LEU A 249 -6.74 -6.97 21.69
CA LEU A 249 -6.73 -7.09 23.14
C LEU A 249 -7.89 -7.93 23.67
N LYS A 250 -9.10 -7.79 23.10
CA LYS A 250 -10.23 -8.67 23.40
C LYS A 250 -9.94 -10.13 23.04
N ALA A 251 -9.30 -10.37 21.91
CA ALA A 251 -8.88 -11.72 21.53
C ALA A 251 -7.80 -12.26 22.47
N TRP A 252 -6.84 -11.43 22.87
CA TRP A 252 -5.78 -11.81 23.79
C TRP A 252 -6.30 -12.17 25.19
N ALA A 253 -7.24 -11.40 25.73
CA ALA A 253 -7.91 -11.69 27.01
C ALA A 253 -8.57 -13.08 27.03
N GLU A 254 -9.05 -13.58 25.88
CA GLU A 254 -9.55 -14.95 25.77
C GLU A 254 -8.40 -15.96 25.56
N THR A 255 -7.37 -15.55 24.80
CA THR A 255 -6.22 -16.41 24.48
C THR A 255 -5.41 -16.74 25.73
N GLU A 256 -5.15 -15.78 26.61
CA GLU A 256 -4.34 -15.98 27.79
C GLU A 256 -4.94 -16.94 28.83
N LYS A 257 -6.27 -17.14 28.81
CA LYS A 257 -6.95 -18.16 29.61
C LYS A 257 -6.60 -19.58 29.16
N GLY A 258 -6.28 -19.74 27.89
CA GLY A 258 -5.94 -21.03 27.27
C GLY A 258 -4.43 -21.32 27.18
N CYS A 259 -3.58 -20.36 27.55
CA CYS A 259 -2.13 -20.49 27.60
C CYS A 259 -1.55 -19.60 28.71
N SER A 260 -0.66 -20.14 29.55
CA SER A 260 -0.10 -19.43 30.72
C SER A 260 1.29 -18.85 30.47
N ASP A 261 1.96 -19.22 29.41
CA ASP A 261 3.39 -19.00 29.17
C ASP A 261 3.71 -18.25 27.87
N TRP A 262 2.68 -17.78 27.16
CA TRP A 262 2.84 -16.93 26.00
C TRP A 262 2.62 -15.45 26.37
N ARG A 263 3.30 -14.57 25.64
CA ARG A 263 3.14 -13.12 25.77
C ARG A 263 2.79 -12.46 24.43
N LEU A 264 2.15 -11.31 24.49
CA LEU A 264 1.82 -10.45 23.37
C LEU A 264 2.65 -9.16 23.45
N ASP A 265 3.37 -8.87 22.39
CA ASP A 265 4.08 -7.59 22.22
C ASP A 265 3.52 -6.84 20.99
N VAL A 266 3.07 -5.62 21.18
CA VAL A 266 2.52 -4.76 20.12
C VAL A 266 3.47 -3.59 19.90
N TYR A 267 3.99 -3.45 18.68
CA TYR A 267 4.88 -2.36 18.28
C TYR A 267 4.17 -1.42 17.31
N GLY A 268 4.22 -0.12 17.56
CA GLY A 268 3.62 0.82 16.65
C GLY A 268 3.75 2.26 17.04
N ASP A 269 3.36 3.13 16.11
CA ASP A 269 3.27 4.57 16.31
C ASP A 269 1.84 4.98 16.63
N GLY A 270 1.68 6.09 17.33
CA GLY A 270 0.38 6.63 17.75
C GLY A 270 0.16 6.62 19.25
N ASP A 271 -1.05 7.00 19.67
CA ASP A 271 -1.43 7.05 21.08
C ASP A 271 -1.88 5.66 21.58
N SER A 272 -1.06 5.04 22.45
CA SER A 272 -1.37 3.76 23.09
C SER A 272 -2.25 3.91 24.33
N GLY A 273 -2.44 5.12 24.87
CA GLY A 273 -3.15 5.38 26.14
C GLY A 273 -4.54 4.75 26.23
N PRO A 274 -5.43 4.88 25.23
CA PRO A 274 -6.73 4.22 25.25
C PRO A 274 -6.66 2.68 25.30
N TYR A 275 -5.62 2.09 24.70
CA TYR A 275 -5.41 0.64 24.68
C TYR A 275 -4.80 0.15 26.00
N GLU A 276 -3.94 0.93 26.65
CA GLU A 276 -3.46 0.66 28.00
C GLU A 276 -4.62 0.58 29.00
N GLN A 277 -5.57 1.52 28.92
CA GLN A 277 -6.79 1.49 29.74
C GLN A 277 -7.63 0.24 29.44
N LEU A 278 -7.70 -0.17 28.17
CA LEU A 278 -8.46 -1.35 27.80
C LEU A 278 -7.84 -2.65 28.34
N ILE A 279 -6.50 -2.74 28.46
CA ILE A 279 -5.81 -3.85 29.11
C ILE A 279 -6.32 -4.02 30.54
N ASP A 280 -6.41 -2.94 31.32
CA ASP A 280 -6.90 -2.97 32.70
C ASP A 280 -8.39 -3.36 32.77
N VAL A 281 -9.23 -2.79 31.90
CA VAL A 281 -10.66 -3.10 31.83
C VAL A 281 -10.92 -4.57 31.51
N LEU A 282 -10.11 -5.16 30.64
CA LEU A 282 -10.22 -6.57 30.24
C LEU A 282 -9.56 -7.54 31.25
N GLY A 283 -8.83 -7.02 32.24
CA GLY A 283 -8.11 -7.83 33.23
C GLY A 283 -6.96 -8.65 32.63
N ILE A 284 -6.33 -8.14 31.57
CA ILE A 284 -5.19 -8.79 30.92
C ILE A 284 -3.96 -8.70 31.82
N ASP A 285 -3.22 -9.80 31.94
CA ASP A 285 -1.97 -9.84 32.69
C ASP A 285 -0.89 -8.97 32.06
N ARG A 286 -0.57 -7.84 32.69
CA ARG A 286 0.43 -6.88 32.21
C ARG A 286 1.86 -7.44 32.13
N THR A 287 2.14 -8.53 32.79
CA THR A 287 3.45 -9.21 32.63
C THR A 287 3.58 -9.97 31.31
N ARG A 288 2.44 -10.19 30.66
CA ARG A 288 2.34 -10.96 29.41
C ARG A 288 1.76 -10.18 28.22
N CYS A 289 1.42 -8.91 28.41
CA CYS A 289 0.94 -8.04 27.32
C CYS A 289 1.60 -6.67 27.44
N ALA A 290 2.38 -6.30 26.44
CA ALA A 290 3.08 -5.02 26.39
C ALA A 290 2.79 -4.26 25.11
N LEU A 291 2.49 -2.95 25.27
CA LEU A 291 2.35 -2.00 24.17
C LEU A 291 3.61 -1.16 24.08
N HIS A 292 4.28 -1.24 22.95
CA HIS A 292 5.54 -0.54 22.71
C HIS A 292 5.33 0.62 21.73
N GLY A 293 6.23 1.57 21.76
CA GLY A 293 6.37 2.55 20.70
C GLY A 293 6.90 1.92 19.39
N ARG A 294 7.25 2.77 18.44
CA ARG A 294 7.85 2.33 17.19
C ARG A 294 9.20 1.66 17.44
N THR A 295 9.41 0.49 16.84
CA THR A 295 10.73 -0.17 16.81
C THR A 295 11.60 0.40 15.69
N ASN A 296 12.92 0.42 15.92
CA ASN A 296 13.92 0.74 14.89
C ASN A 296 14.39 -0.50 14.13
N ASP A 297 14.12 -1.69 14.65
CA ASP A 297 14.52 -2.98 14.07
C ASP A 297 13.34 -3.96 14.11
N VAL A 298 12.46 -3.80 13.14
CA VAL A 298 11.27 -4.64 13.04
C VAL A 298 11.62 -6.09 12.66
N GLU A 299 12.71 -6.30 11.91
CA GLU A 299 13.19 -7.64 11.54
C GLU A 299 13.56 -8.43 12.79
N GLN A 300 14.29 -7.82 13.71
CA GLN A 300 14.66 -8.48 14.97
C GLN A 300 13.44 -8.83 15.84
N GLU A 301 12.39 -7.96 15.83
CA GLU A 301 11.17 -8.25 16.56
C GLU A 301 10.43 -9.46 15.98
N TYR A 302 10.39 -9.60 14.65
CA TYR A 302 9.84 -10.80 14.01
C TYR A 302 10.69 -12.04 14.31
N VAL A 303 11.99 -11.99 14.12
CA VAL A 303 12.90 -13.16 14.35
C VAL A 303 12.84 -13.64 15.79
N ASN A 304 12.65 -12.75 16.77
CA ASN A 304 12.52 -13.08 18.19
C ASN A 304 11.10 -13.50 18.60
N SER A 305 10.22 -13.80 17.67
CA SER A 305 8.83 -14.19 17.94
C SER A 305 8.51 -15.55 17.33
N SER A 306 7.39 -16.14 17.71
CA SER A 306 6.96 -17.44 17.18
C SER A 306 5.62 -17.37 16.43
N LEU A 307 4.91 -16.26 16.52
CA LEU A 307 3.65 -16.03 15.83
C LEU A 307 3.46 -14.54 15.55
N PHE A 308 3.01 -14.20 14.36
CA PHE A 308 2.55 -12.87 14.01
C PHE A 308 1.02 -12.82 13.96
N VAL A 309 0.43 -11.73 14.46
CA VAL A 309 -1.03 -11.53 14.40
C VAL A 309 -1.37 -10.19 13.73
N LEU A 310 -2.35 -10.21 12.81
CA LEU A 310 -2.92 -9.01 12.20
C LEU A 310 -4.40 -8.88 12.55
N SER A 311 -4.73 -7.86 13.33
CA SER A 311 -6.09 -7.60 13.81
C SER A 311 -6.82 -6.48 13.04
N SER A 312 -6.31 -6.08 11.89
CA SER A 312 -6.83 -4.94 11.13
C SER A 312 -8.27 -5.16 10.67
N ARG A 313 -9.11 -4.12 10.77
CA ARG A 313 -10.47 -4.10 10.23
C ARG A 313 -10.50 -4.09 8.72
N PHE A 314 -9.51 -3.47 8.11
CA PHE A 314 -9.28 -3.45 6.66
C PHE A 314 -7.81 -3.18 6.35
N GLU A 315 -7.34 -3.68 5.22
CA GLU A 315 -5.99 -3.46 4.68
C GLU A 315 -6.07 -3.12 3.19
N GLY A 316 -5.07 -2.38 2.70
CA GLY A 316 -4.85 -2.25 1.26
C GLY A 316 -4.15 -3.50 0.70
N PHE A 317 -3.08 -3.91 1.38
CA PHE A 317 -2.32 -5.12 1.07
C PHE A 317 -1.94 -5.89 2.34
N GLY A 318 -1.25 -5.26 3.28
CA GLY A 318 -0.80 -5.89 4.52
C GLY A 318 0.69 -6.22 4.50
N MET A 319 1.55 -5.24 4.19
CA MET A 319 3.00 -5.43 4.09
C MET A 319 3.61 -6.13 5.30
N VAL A 320 3.12 -5.85 6.51
CA VAL A 320 3.60 -6.49 7.75
C VAL A 320 3.40 -8.02 7.76
N LEU A 321 2.41 -8.54 7.01
CA LEU A 321 2.23 -9.98 6.83
C LEU A 321 3.40 -10.58 6.03
N ILE A 322 3.73 -9.96 4.89
CA ILE A 322 4.83 -10.45 4.06
C ILE A 322 6.19 -10.31 4.76
N GLU A 323 6.36 -9.28 5.59
CA GLU A 323 7.54 -9.09 6.43
C GLU A 323 7.68 -10.21 7.47
N ALA A 324 6.61 -10.47 8.23
CA ALA A 324 6.60 -11.52 9.25
C ALA A 324 6.79 -12.93 8.65
N MET A 325 6.10 -13.23 7.55
CA MET A 325 6.24 -14.50 6.84
C MET A 325 7.66 -14.70 6.28
N ALA A 326 8.31 -13.63 5.80
CA ALA A 326 9.70 -13.70 5.36
C ALA A 326 10.66 -14.02 6.50
N CYS A 327 10.38 -13.53 7.71
CA CYS A 327 11.14 -13.86 8.92
C CYS A 327 10.81 -15.25 9.50
N GLY A 328 10.03 -16.07 8.79
CA GLY A 328 9.72 -17.44 9.20
C GLY A 328 8.63 -17.53 10.27
N LEU A 329 7.75 -16.55 10.37
CA LEU A 329 6.61 -16.62 11.28
C LEU A 329 5.37 -17.18 10.58
N PRO A 330 4.66 -18.14 11.18
CA PRO A 330 3.27 -18.37 10.82
C PRO A 330 2.46 -17.12 11.15
N VAL A 331 1.38 -16.86 10.41
CA VAL A 331 0.58 -15.67 10.59
C VAL A 331 -0.87 -16.02 10.90
N VAL A 332 -1.49 -15.27 11.79
CA VAL A 332 -2.93 -15.32 12.06
C VAL A 332 -3.49 -13.91 11.78
N ALA A 333 -4.50 -13.82 10.94
CA ALA A 333 -5.07 -12.54 10.58
C ALA A 333 -6.60 -12.56 10.56
N PHE A 334 -7.25 -11.42 10.80
CA PHE A 334 -8.62 -11.29 10.36
C PHE A 334 -8.71 -11.42 8.84
N ASP A 335 -9.71 -12.13 8.33
CA ASP A 335 -10.07 -12.15 6.92
C ASP A 335 -10.73 -10.82 6.54
N CYS A 336 -10.02 -9.74 6.78
CA CYS A 336 -10.52 -8.42 6.45
C CYS A 336 -10.47 -8.18 4.93
N PRO A 337 -11.32 -7.27 4.42
CA PRO A 337 -11.37 -7.02 2.99
C PRO A 337 -10.02 -6.66 2.38
N TRP A 338 -9.76 -7.24 1.21
CA TRP A 338 -8.71 -7.03 0.19
C TRP A 338 -7.30 -7.54 0.50
N GLY A 339 -6.74 -7.33 1.70
CA GLY A 339 -5.32 -7.58 1.98
C GLY A 339 -4.98 -9.05 2.29
N PRO A 340 -5.33 -9.56 3.49
CA PRO A 340 -4.77 -10.78 4.04
C PRO A 340 -4.97 -12.03 3.17
N ARG A 341 -6.17 -12.24 2.61
CA ARG A 341 -6.47 -13.39 1.74
C ARG A 341 -5.70 -13.40 0.41
N SER A 342 -5.13 -12.29 -0.01
CA SER A 342 -4.25 -12.24 -1.18
C SER A 342 -2.81 -12.67 -0.87
N ILE A 343 -2.46 -12.73 0.41
CA ILE A 343 -1.14 -13.10 0.91
C ILE A 343 -1.18 -14.49 1.52
N ILE A 344 -2.12 -14.75 2.43
CA ILE A 344 -2.21 -15.97 3.24
C ILE A 344 -2.98 -17.06 2.48
N LEU A 345 -2.40 -18.24 2.39
CA LEU A 345 -3.08 -19.48 2.02
C LEU A 345 -3.62 -20.13 3.29
N ASP A 346 -4.91 -19.90 3.58
CA ASP A 346 -5.57 -20.30 4.82
C ASP A 346 -5.40 -21.81 5.12
N GLY A 347 -4.98 -22.13 6.32
CA GLY A 347 -4.65 -23.49 6.74
C GLY A 347 -3.30 -24.03 6.28
N VAL A 348 -2.57 -23.31 5.40
CA VAL A 348 -1.30 -23.76 4.81
C VAL A 348 -0.11 -22.99 5.36
N ASP A 349 -0.11 -21.68 5.28
CA ASP A 349 0.99 -20.80 5.71
C ASP A 349 0.56 -19.78 6.76
N GLY A 350 -0.70 -19.83 7.18
CA GLY A 350 -1.32 -19.02 8.21
C GLY A 350 -2.78 -19.39 8.38
N LEU A 351 -3.48 -18.69 9.28
CA LEU A 351 -4.91 -18.83 9.51
C LEU A 351 -5.64 -17.50 9.31
N LEU A 352 -6.82 -17.57 8.69
CA LEU A 352 -7.73 -16.46 8.52
C LEU A 352 -8.92 -16.61 9.47
N ALA A 353 -9.02 -15.70 10.44
CA ALA A 353 -10.15 -15.62 11.36
C ALA A 353 -11.26 -14.75 10.78
N GLU A 354 -12.50 -15.01 11.15
CA GLU A 354 -13.65 -14.19 10.79
C GLU A 354 -13.40 -12.72 11.15
N ASN A 355 -13.62 -11.84 10.19
CA ASN A 355 -13.33 -10.40 10.34
C ASN A 355 -14.10 -9.77 11.50
N ASN A 356 -13.44 -8.93 12.29
CA ASN A 356 -13.99 -8.26 13.47
C ASN A 356 -14.54 -9.21 14.56
N ASN A 357 -14.16 -10.49 14.57
CA ASN A 357 -14.54 -11.45 15.59
C ASN A 357 -13.33 -11.82 16.50
N PRO A 358 -13.19 -11.18 17.68
CA PRO A 358 -12.09 -11.48 18.60
C PRO A 358 -12.03 -12.94 19.07
N LYS A 359 -13.19 -13.61 19.22
CA LYS A 359 -13.24 -15.01 19.62
C LYS A 359 -12.67 -15.94 18.55
N ALA A 360 -13.00 -15.66 17.27
CA ALA A 360 -12.43 -16.39 16.15
C ALA A 360 -10.93 -16.17 16.04
N LEU A 361 -10.46 -14.93 16.26
CA LEU A 361 -9.02 -14.61 16.26
C LEU A 361 -8.29 -15.37 17.38
N SER A 362 -8.84 -15.37 18.61
CA SER A 362 -8.30 -16.13 19.74
C SER A 362 -8.23 -17.63 19.44
N ALA A 363 -9.28 -18.20 18.86
CA ALA A 363 -9.31 -19.63 18.50
C ALA A 363 -8.20 -19.99 17.50
N CYS A 364 -7.97 -19.17 16.47
CA CYS A 364 -6.88 -19.35 15.52
C CYS A 364 -5.51 -19.22 16.18
N ILE A 365 -5.31 -18.23 17.06
CA ILE A 365 -4.06 -18.07 17.83
C ILE A 365 -3.82 -19.34 18.69
N LEU A 366 -4.80 -19.78 19.45
CA LEU A 366 -4.70 -20.98 20.29
C LEU A 366 -4.43 -22.25 19.48
N GLN A 367 -5.00 -22.37 18.28
CA GLN A 367 -4.76 -23.50 17.39
C GLN A 367 -3.30 -23.60 16.99
N VAL A 368 -2.63 -22.48 16.68
CA VAL A 368 -1.21 -22.45 16.30
C VAL A 368 -0.32 -22.68 17.52
N ILE A 369 -0.52 -21.94 18.62
CA ILE A 369 0.40 -22.00 19.78
C ILE A 369 0.34 -23.36 20.53
N LYS A 370 -0.81 -24.05 20.48
CA LYS A 370 -0.97 -25.38 21.09
C LYS A 370 -0.49 -26.52 20.19
N ASN A 371 -0.12 -26.23 18.94
CA ASN A 371 0.34 -27.25 18.00
C ASN A 371 1.69 -26.86 17.38
N PRO A 372 2.82 -27.17 18.03
CA PRO A 372 4.16 -26.83 17.53
C PRO A 372 4.45 -27.36 16.13
N LYS A 373 3.93 -28.55 15.76
CA LYS A 373 4.09 -29.13 14.43
C LYS A 373 3.33 -28.29 13.37
N LEU A 374 2.13 -27.85 13.66
CA LEU A 374 1.38 -26.95 12.78
C LEU A 374 2.12 -25.62 12.63
N CYS A 375 2.60 -25.05 13.74
CA CYS A 375 3.36 -23.82 13.77
C CYS A 375 4.58 -23.89 12.84
N SER A 376 5.43 -24.92 12.97
CA SER A 376 6.63 -25.07 12.13
C SER A 376 6.28 -25.33 10.66
N THR A 377 5.28 -26.16 10.38
CA THR A 377 4.85 -26.41 8.99
C THR A 377 4.33 -25.13 8.31
N MET A 378 3.53 -24.33 9.02
CA MET A 378 3.04 -23.05 8.50
C MET A 378 4.18 -22.06 8.27
N ALA A 379 5.17 -22.01 9.16
CA ALA A 379 6.34 -21.16 9.03
C ALA A 379 7.17 -21.49 7.78
N GLU A 380 7.45 -22.76 7.54
CA GLU A 380 8.16 -23.22 6.35
C GLU A 380 7.40 -22.87 5.06
N ASN A 381 6.08 -23.08 5.05
CA ASN A 381 5.22 -22.73 3.94
C ASN A 381 5.18 -21.21 3.72
N ALA A 382 5.14 -20.41 4.79
CA ALA A 382 5.16 -18.96 4.74
C ALA A 382 6.42 -18.44 4.04
N VAL A 383 7.61 -18.91 4.43
CA VAL A 383 8.89 -18.54 3.78
C VAL A 383 8.90 -18.91 2.28
N ASN A 384 8.28 -20.04 1.92
CA ASN A 384 8.21 -20.45 0.51
C ASN A 384 7.22 -19.60 -0.29
N ASN A 385 6.03 -19.35 0.26
CA ASN A 385 4.99 -18.56 -0.41
C ASN A 385 5.44 -17.12 -0.67
N ILE A 386 6.17 -16.54 0.29
CA ILE A 386 6.54 -15.12 0.24
C ILE A 386 7.53 -14.79 -0.88
N LYS A 387 8.22 -15.78 -1.46
CA LYS A 387 9.17 -15.60 -2.56
C LYS A 387 8.53 -14.92 -3.78
N ARG A 388 7.22 -15.07 -3.97
CA ARG A 388 6.49 -14.41 -5.07
C ARG A 388 6.46 -12.89 -4.94
N PHE A 389 6.62 -12.34 -3.72
CA PHE A 389 6.65 -10.90 -3.45
C PHE A 389 8.07 -10.32 -3.38
N ARG A 390 9.10 -11.08 -3.71
CA ARG A 390 10.46 -10.55 -3.78
C ARG A 390 10.52 -9.35 -4.72
N LEU A 391 11.35 -8.38 -4.38
CA LEU A 391 11.49 -7.13 -5.12
C LEU A 391 11.78 -7.37 -6.61
N GLU A 392 12.63 -8.36 -6.90
CA GLU A 392 12.97 -8.77 -8.28
C GLU A 392 11.72 -9.20 -9.05
N ASN A 393 10.88 -10.05 -8.46
CA ASN A 393 9.69 -10.58 -9.11
C ASN A 393 8.65 -9.49 -9.37
N ILE A 394 8.45 -8.61 -8.41
CA ILE A 394 7.50 -7.49 -8.53
C ILE A 394 7.99 -6.46 -9.55
N THR A 395 9.27 -6.11 -9.51
CA THR A 395 9.83 -5.16 -10.47
C THR A 395 9.87 -5.71 -11.90
N GLN A 396 10.00 -7.04 -12.08
CA GLN A 396 9.84 -7.67 -13.39
C GLN A 396 8.40 -7.54 -13.93
N GLN A 397 7.37 -7.69 -13.08
CA GLN A 397 5.98 -7.47 -13.50
C GLN A 397 5.76 -6.02 -13.96
N TRP A 398 6.28 -5.05 -13.21
CA TRP A 398 6.27 -3.64 -13.60
C TRP A 398 7.03 -3.39 -14.90
N ASN A 399 8.22 -4.00 -15.06
CA ASN A 399 9.02 -3.90 -16.26
C ASN A 399 8.28 -4.44 -17.49
N GLN A 400 7.60 -5.58 -17.35
CA GLN A 400 6.78 -6.14 -18.42
C GLN A 400 5.63 -5.18 -18.78
N LEU A 401 4.92 -4.64 -17.79
CA LEU A 401 3.87 -3.64 -18.00
C LEU A 401 4.40 -2.42 -18.79
N PHE A 402 5.56 -1.88 -18.39
CA PHE A 402 6.15 -0.72 -19.06
C PHE A 402 6.46 -1.01 -20.52
N ARG A 403 7.05 -2.17 -20.80
CA ARG A 403 7.38 -2.60 -22.16
C ARG A 403 6.13 -2.78 -23.01
N ASP A 404 5.11 -3.46 -22.49
CA ASP A 404 3.86 -3.73 -23.23
C ASP A 404 3.16 -2.40 -23.60
N LEU A 405 3.16 -1.43 -22.70
CA LEU A 405 2.57 -0.12 -22.95
C LEU A 405 3.40 0.77 -23.91
N CYS A 406 4.71 0.58 -23.97
CA CYS A 406 5.55 1.34 -24.88
C CYS A 406 5.52 0.78 -26.32
N ILE A 407 5.18 -0.51 -26.51
CA ILE A 407 5.09 -1.16 -27.83
C ILE A 407 3.70 -0.95 -28.46
N SER A 408 2.64 -0.82 -27.64
CA SER A 408 1.25 -0.59 -28.10
C SER A 408 1.00 0.86 -28.52
#